data_c95434e32e2eddf2bdf683a8a74199e1
#
_entry.id   c95434e32e2eddf2bdf683a8a74199e1
#
_cell.length_a   1.000
_cell.length_b   1.000
_cell.length_c   1.000
_cell.angle_alpha   90.00
_cell.angle_beta   90.00
_cell.angle_gamma   90.00
#
_symmetry.space_group_name_H-M   'P 1'
#
loop_
_entity.id
_entity.type
_entity.pdbx_description
1 polymer ?
#
loop_
_entity_poly.entity_id
_entity_poly.type
_entity_poly.pdbx_seq_one_letter_code
_entity_poly.pdbx_strand_id
1 'polypeptide(L)'
;LGADGVQIASRFVATEECDASDAYKQAYIHAREEDIQIIQSPVGMPGRALRNEFIKNIERERQPIKKCYNCLAQCNPGTVPYCITQALINAVKGDIENGLIFCGSNVGRIHQMTTVHNLMEELTDFSSLNEI
;
A
#
# COMPACT_ATOMS: atom_id res chain seq x y z
N LEU A 1 -19.29 15.97 10.18
CA LEU A 1 -19.61 15.62 8.78
C LEU A 1 -20.67 14.52 8.66
N GLY A 2 -21.14 13.93 9.79
CA GLY A 2 -22.22 12.95 9.81
C GLY A 2 -21.80 11.51 9.43
N ALA A 3 -20.53 11.19 9.41
CA ALA A 3 -20.06 9.82 9.24
C ALA A 3 -20.19 9.04 10.56
N ASP A 4 -20.67 7.78 10.50
CA ASP A 4 -20.76 6.90 11.67
C ASP A 4 -19.42 6.23 12.00
N GLY A 5 -18.47 6.24 11.07
CA GLY A 5 -17.15 5.66 11.25
C GLY A 5 -16.22 5.94 10.07
N VAL A 6 -14.95 5.60 10.24
CA VAL A 6 -13.90 5.74 9.22
C VAL A 6 -13.08 4.46 9.12
N GLN A 7 -12.59 4.18 7.90
CA GLN A 7 -11.64 3.09 7.66
C GLN A 7 -10.27 3.68 7.34
N ILE A 8 -9.26 3.31 8.11
CA ILE A 8 -7.91 3.81 7.99
C ILE A 8 -6.93 2.63 7.90
N ALA A 9 -6.05 2.63 6.91
CA ALA A 9 -5.05 1.59 6.75
C ALA A 9 -3.62 2.17 6.61
N SER A 10 -3.38 3.10 5.67
CA SER A 10 -2.02 3.58 5.35
C SER A 10 -1.27 4.16 6.55
N ARG A 11 -1.94 4.85 7.46
CA ARG A 11 -1.30 5.39 8.68
C ARG A 11 -0.80 4.29 9.62
N PHE A 12 -1.52 3.15 9.70
CA PHE A 12 -1.12 2.02 10.53
C PHE A 12 0.08 1.24 9.97
N VAL A 13 0.39 1.39 8.67
CA VAL A 13 1.62 0.83 8.11
C VAL A 13 2.87 1.52 8.67
N ALA A 14 2.81 2.84 8.88
CA ALA A 14 3.91 3.62 9.44
C ALA A 14 3.91 3.59 10.98
N THR A 15 3.72 2.40 11.57
CA THR A 15 3.78 2.18 13.02
C THR A 15 4.89 1.19 13.38
N GLU A 16 5.37 1.31 14.62
CA GLU A 16 6.38 0.38 15.14
C GLU A 16 5.87 -1.06 15.17
N GLU A 17 4.58 -1.23 15.48
CA GLU A 17 3.92 -2.54 15.63
C GLU A 17 3.61 -3.23 14.29
N CYS A 18 3.68 -2.53 13.17
CA CYS A 18 3.48 -3.15 11.85
C CYS A 18 4.61 -4.13 11.54
N ASP A 19 4.28 -5.37 11.18
CA ASP A 19 5.24 -6.45 10.89
C ASP A 19 6.00 -6.31 9.54
N ALA A 20 5.66 -5.32 8.73
CA ALA A 20 6.37 -5.07 7.48
C ALA A 20 7.82 -4.60 7.73
N SER A 21 8.70 -4.84 6.77
CA SER A 21 10.09 -4.37 6.83
C SER A 21 10.16 -2.84 6.95
N ASP A 22 11.26 -2.35 7.52
CA ASP A 22 11.50 -0.90 7.60
C ASP A 22 11.50 -0.24 6.24
N ALA A 23 12.05 -0.88 5.21
CA ALA A 23 12.03 -0.36 3.85
C ALA A 23 10.60 -0.12 3.33
N TYR A 24 9.67 -1.05 3.64
CA TYR A 24 8.26 -0.89 3.30
C TYR A 24 7.62 0.29 4.02
N LYS A 25 7.86 0.42 5.32
CA LYS A 25 7.35 1.55 6.13
C LYS A 25 7.93 2.88 5.65
N GLN A 26 9.22 2.93 5.34
CA GLN A 26 9.88 4.13 4.81
C GLN A 26 9.33 4.54 3.43
N ALA A 27 8.90 3.60 2.61
CA ALA A 27 8.24 3.92 1.34
C ALA A 27 6.96 4.75 1.54
N TYR A 28 6.19 4.50 2.62
CA TYR A 28 5.01 5.30 2.96
C TYR A 28 5.40 6.70 3.48
N ILE A 29 6.45 6.79 4.31
CA ILE A 29 6.89 8.05 4.93
C ILE A 29 7.49 9.01 3.89
N HIS A 30 8.18 8.47 2.89
CA HIS A 30 8.80 9.28 1.83
C HIS A 30 7.88 9.50 0.61
N ALA A 31 6.70 8.87 0.60
CA ALA A 31 5.75 9.01 -0.50
C ALA A 31 5.26 10.45 -0.63
N ARG A 32 5.11 10.91 -1.87
CA ARG A 32 4.51 12.18 -2.22
C ARG A 32 3.22 11.95 -2.98
N GLU A 33 2.41 12.98 -3.10
CA GLU A 33 1.15 12.91 -3.84
C GLU A 33 1.37 12.54 -5.31
N GLU A 34 2.44 13.05 -5.93
CA GLU A 34 2.82 12.74 -7.31
C GLU A 34 3.28 11.29 -7.54
N ASP A 35 3.65 10.57 -6.47
CA ASP A 35 4.06 9.17 -6.56
C ASP A 35 2.86 8.20 -6.60
N ILE A 36 1.64 8.71 -6.42
CA ILE A 36 0.43 7.87 -6.36
C ILE A 36 -0.09 7.62 -7.76
N GLN A 37 -0.27 6.35 -8.10
CA GLN A 37 -0.77 5.91 -9.40
C GLN A 37 -1.88 4.88 -9.27
N ILE A 38 -2.88 4.96 -10.16
CA ILE A 38 -3.88 3.91 -10.32
C ILE A 38 -3.34 2.87 -11.31
N ILE A 39 -3.36 1.63 -10.90
CA ILE A 39 -2.89 0.49 -11.71
C ILE A 39 -4.00 -0.53 -11.90
N GLN A 40 -3.89 -1.30 -12.97
CA GLN A 40 -4.73 -2.49 -13.17
C GLN A 40 -4.18 -3.65 -12.35
N SER A 41 -5.03 -4.20 -11.51
CA SER A 41 -4.68 -5.36 -10.69
C SER A 41 -5.12 -6.66 -11.37
N PRO A 42 -4.35 -7.76 -11.25
CA PRO A 42 -4.77 -9.09 -11.71
C PRO A 42 -6.06 -9.61 -11.08
N VAL A 43 -6.52 -9.01 -9.99
CA VAL A 43 -7.79 -9.35 -9.33
C VAL A 43 -9.01 -8.69 -9.99
N GLY A 44 -8.83 -7.93 -11.07
CA GLY A 44 -9.92 -7.33 -11.85
C GLY A 44 -10.41 -5.97 -11.37
N MET A 45 -9.87 -5.43 -10.27
CA MET A 45 -10.19 -4.10 -9.77
C MET A 45 -8.97 -3.17 -9.88
N PRO A 46 -9.17 -1.85 -10.18
CA PRO A 46 -8.08 -0.90 -10.13
C PRO A 46 -7.55 -0.77 -8.69
N GLY A 47 -6.24 -0.64 -8.56
CA GLY A 47 -5.57 -0.42 -7.28
C GLY A 47 -4.80 0.89 -7.26
N ARG A 48 -4.73 1.55 -6.11
CA ARG A 48 -3.87 2.72 -5.92
C ARG A 48 -2.56 2.27 -5.31
N ALA A 49 -1.44 2.59 -5.98
CA ALA A 49 -0.11 2.14 -5.59
C ALA A 49 0.92 3.28 -5.66
N LEU A 50 2.03 3.13 -4.95
CA LEU A 50 3.20 3.98 -5.08
C LEU A 50 3.99 3.60 -6.33
N ARG A 51 4.32 4.61 -7.14
CA ARG A 51 5.12 4.45 -8.36
C ARG A 51 6.56 4.10 -8.00
N ASN A 52 7.02 2.94 -8.47
CA ASN A 52 8.37 2.42 -8.30
C ASN A 52 8.82 1.71 -9.58
N GLU A 53 9.98 1.04 -9.58
CA GLU A 53 10.47 0.31 -10.74
C GLU A 53 9.54 -0.87 -11.12
N PHE A 54 8.91 -1.53 -10.15
CA PHE A 54 7.93 -2.57 -10.42
C PHE A 54 6.78 -2.04 -11.29
N ILE A 55 6.18 -0.90 -10.93
CA ILE A 55 5.09 -0.30 -11.69
C ILE A 55 5.54 0.05 -13.11
N LYS A 56 6.71 0.66 -13.28
CA LYS A 56 7.27 0.99 -14.60
C LYS A 56 7.49 -0.27 -15.45
N ASN A 57 7.92 -1.36 -14.84
CA ASN A 57 8.16 -2.62 -15.55
C ASN A 57 6.86 -3.28 -16.00
N ILE A 58 5.83 -3.33 -15.17
CA ILE A 58 4.54 -3.91 -15.56
C ILE A 58 3.79 -3.07 -16.61
N GLU A 59 4.07 -1.78 -16.70
CA GLU A 59 3.55 -0.91 -17.79
C GLU A 59 4.22 -1.18 -19.14
N ARG A 60 5.48 -1.63 -19.14
CA ARG A 60 6.23 -1.92 -20.36
C ARG A 60 5.96 -3.29 -20.89
N GLU A 61 5.97 -4.29 -20.01
CA GLU A 61 5.84 -5.69 -20.41
C GLU A 61 5.28 -6.57 -19.29
N ARG A 62 4.71 -7.69 -19.71
CA ARG A 62 4.23 -8.71 -18.78
C ARG A 62 5.41 -9.29 -18.01
N GLN A 63 5.27 -9.37 -16.69
CA GLN A 63 6.28 -9.98 -15.83
C GLN A 63 6.11 -11.51 -15.76
N PRO A 64 7.16 -12.29 -16.02
CA PRO A 64 7.07 -13.74 -15.99
C PRO A 64 6.76 -14.26 -14.58
N ILE A 65 5.80 -15.19 -14.50
CA ILE A 65 5.42 -15.82 -13.23
C ILE A 65 6.25 -17.09 -13.04
N LYS A 66 7.24 -17.02 -12.16
CA LYS A 66 8.12 -18.16 -11.85
C LYS A 66 7.46 -19.19 -10.92
N LYS A 67 6.55 -18.74 -10.05
CA LYS A 67 5.85 -19.58 -9.07
C LYS A 67 4.40 -19.12 -8.93
N CYS A 68 3.46 -20.06 -9.07
CA CYS A 68 2.06 -19.82 -8.78
C CYS A 68 1.76 -20.19 -7.32
N TYR A 69 1.04 -19.32 -6.61
CA TYR A 69 0.64 -19.52 -5.22
C TYR A 69 -0.79 -20.08 -5.08
N ASN A 70 -1.50 -20.27 -6.21
CA ASN A 70 -2.91 -20.70 -6.23
C ASN A 70 -3.81 -19.82 -5.34
N CYS A 71 -3.53 -18.52 -5.30
CA CYS A 71 -4.19 -17.58 -4.39
C CYS A 71 -5.55 -17.09 -4.88
N LEU A 72 -5.83 -17.17 -6.17
CA LEU A 72 -7.05 -16.69 -6.81
C LEU A 72 -7.63 -17.74 -7.75
N ALA A 73 -8.88 -18.12 -7.56
CA ALA A 73 -9.53 -19.18 -8.33
C ALA A 73 -9.62 -18.88 -9.85
N GLN A 74 -9.77 -17.61 -10.23
CA GLN A 74 -9.90 -17.19 -11.63
C GLN A 74 -8.58 -16.66 -12.23
N CYS A 75 -7.48 -16.70 -11.50
CA CYS A 75 -6.18 -16.25 -11.99
C CYS A 75 -5.61 -17.28 -12.99
N ASN A 76 -5.30 -16.81 -14.20
CA ASN A 76 -4.54 -17.60 -15.16
C ASN A 76 -3.09 -17.09 -15.23
N PRO A 77 -2.11 -17.83 -14.64
CA PRO A 77 -0.71 -17.42 -14.64
C PRO A 77 -0.11 -17.20 -16.05
N GLY A 78 -0.72 -17.80 -17.07
CA GLY A 78 -0.31 -17.64 -18.47
C GLY A 78 -0.67 -16.29 -19.09
N THR A 79 -1.66 -15.58 -18.56
CA THR A 79 -2.24 -14.36 -19.17
C THR A 79 -2.18 -13.12 -18.33
N VAL A 80 -2.16 -13.23 -16.99
CA VAL A 80 -2.10 -12.07 -16.09
C VAL A 80 -0.79 -11.31 -16.25
N PRO A 81 -0.79 -9.97 -16.07
CA PRO A 81 0.39 -9.15 -16.30
C PRO A 81 1.52 -9.41 -15.30
N TYR A 82 1.19 -9.83 -14.08
CA TYR A 82 2.14 -10.17 -13.00
C TYR A 82 1.48 -11.01 -11.91
N CYS A 83 2.26 -11.61 -11.04
CA CYS A 83 1.76 -12.29 -9.84
C CYS A 83 1.58 -11.31 -8.69
N ILE A 84 0.32 -10.99 -8.33
CA ILE A 84 0.04 -10.04 -7.25
C ILE A 84 0.57 -10.53 -5.90
N THR A 85 0.44 -11.80 -5.58
CA THR A 85 0.94 -12.37 -4.32
C THR A 85 2.45 -12.22 -4.19
N GLN A 86 3.20 -12.54 -5.25
CA GLN A 86 4.66 -12.38 -5.24
C GLN A 86 5.05 -10.90 -5.08
N ALA A 87 4.37 -10.00 -5.79
CA ALA A 87 4.65 -8.58 -5.71
C ALA A 87 4.38 -8.00 -4.32
N LEU A 88 3.30 -8.43 -3.65
CA LEU A 88 3.00 -8.03 -2.27
C LEU A 88 4.02 -8.60 -1.27
N ILE A 89 4.43 -9.87 -1.43
CA ILE A 89 5.46 -10.48 -0.58
C ILE A 89 6.80 -9.75 -0.72
N ASN A 90 7.22 -9.42 -1.95
CA ASN A 90 8.45 -8.68 -2.19
C ASN A 90 8.43 -7.34 -1.45
N ALA A 91 7.35 -6.58 -1.60
CA ALA A 91 7.19 -5.27 -0.96
C ALA A 91 7.31 -5.37 0.57
N VAL A 92 6.54 -6.24 1.21
CA VAL A 92 6.51 -6.40 2.68
C VAL A 92 7.87 -6.85 3.22
N LYS A 93 8.61 -7.65 2.46
CA LYS A 93 9.97 -8.10 2.83
C LYS A 93 11.06 -7.05 2.60
N GLY A 94 10.74 -5.93 1.98
CA GLY A 94 11.66 -4.82 1.75
C GLY A 94 12.26 -4.73 0.36
N ASP A 95 11.90 -5.63 -0.55
CA ASP A 95 12.25 -5.51 -1.97
C ASP A 95 11.27 -4.53 -2.65
N ILE A 96 11.48 -3.25 -2.37
CA ILE A 96 10.59 -2.15 -2.77
C ILE A 96 10.59 -1.99 -4.29
N GLU A 97 11.71 -2.23 -4.95
CA GLU A 97 11.85 -2.06 -6.40
C GLU A 97 11.12 -3.14 -7.21
N ASN A 98 10.94 -4.34 -6.65
CA ASN A 98 10.22 -5.45 -7.27
C ASN A 98 8.89 -5.75 -6.59
N GLY A 99 8.44 -4.88 -5.71
CA GLY A 99 7.24 -5.04 -4.91
C GLY A 99 6.10 -4.12 -5.33
N LEU A 100 4.88 -4.56 -5.06
CA LEU A 100 3.68 -3.74 -5.21
C LEU A 100 3.30 -3.15 -3.85
N ILE A 101 3.26 -1.82 -3.78
CA ILE A 101 2.93 -1.08 -2.56
C ILE A 101 1.61 -0.36 -2.78
N PHE A 102 0.52 -0.94 -2.30
CA PHE A 102 -0.77 -0.28 -2.29
C PHE A 102 -0.83 0.80 -1.21
N CYS A 103 -1.54 1.88 -1.47
CA CYS A 103 -1.67 2.99 -0.52
C CYS A 103 -3.01 3.71 -0.65
N GLY A 104 -3.34 4.50 0.36
CA GLY A 104 -4.44 5.46 0.30
C GLY A 104 -4.08 6.73 -0.48
N SER A 105 -5.09 7.51 -0.90
CA SER A 105 -4.88 8.78 -1.60
C SER A 105 -4.11 9.82 -0.77
N ASN A 106 -4.14 9.70 0.54
CA ASN A 106 -3.51 10.63 1.47
C ASN A 106 -2.17 10.14 2.02
N VAL A 107 -1.54 9.12 1.40
CA VAL A 107 -0.25 8.58 1.88
C VAL A 107 0.82 9.65 1.99
N GLY A 108 0.86 10.62 1.08
CA GLY A 108 1.80 11.75 1.11
C GLY A 108 1.68 12.68 2.34
N ARG A 109 0.71 12.44 3.23
CA ARG A 109 0.57 13.15 4.51
C ARG A 109 1.20 12.39 5.68
N ILE A 110 1.77 11.21 5.45
CA ILE A 110 2.46 10.41 6.46
C ILE A 110 3.94 10.79 6.42
N HIS A 111 4.46 11.44 7.47
CA HIS A 111 5.80 11.98 7.46
C HIS A 111 6.74 11.38 8.50
N GLN A 112 6.22 10.55 9.39
CA GLN A 112 7.00 9.97 10.48
C GLN A 112 6.43 8.64 10.97
N MET A 113 7.29 7.84 11.59
CA MET A 113 6.89 6.67 12.35
C MET A 113 6.15 7.09 13.62
N THR A 114 5.19 6.28 14.02
CA THR A 114 4.46 6.44 15.27
C THR A 114 4.20 5.07 15.92
N THR A 115 3.51 5.04 17.04
CA THR A 115 2.96 3.81 17.63
C THR A 115 1.46 3.73 17.35
N VAL A 116 0.90 2.53 17.39
CA VAL A 116 -0.56 2.35 17.32
C VAL A 116 -1.25 3.10 18.43
N HIS A 117 -0.66 3.13 19.65
CA HIS A 117 -1.20 3.87 20.79
C HIS A 117 -1.35 5.37 20.47
N ASN A 118 -0.25 6.03 20.07
CA ASN A 118 -0.27 7.45 19.75
C ASN A 118 -1.21 7.78 18.58
N LEU A 119 -1.24 6.90 17.57
CA LEU A 119 -2.15 7.07 16.45
C LEU A 119 -3.61 6.98 16.88
N MET A 120 -3.95 6.06 17.77
CA MET A 120 -5.31 5.93 18.31
C MET A 120 -5.70 7.13 19.17
N GLU A 121 -4.79 7.65 20.00
CA GLU A 121 -5.03 8.89 20.76
C GLU A 121 -5.33 10.06 19.82
N GLU A 122 -4.51 10.26 18.80
CA GLU A 122 -4.73 11.31 17.79
C GLU A 122 -6.09 11.17 17.07
N LEU A 123 -6.46 9.95 16.67
CA LEU A 123 -7.70 9.68 15.94
C LEU A 123 -8.97 9.80 16.80
N THR A 124 -8.83 9.71 18.13
CA THR A 124 -9.95 9.80 19.08
C THR A 124 -9.96 11.11 19.87
N ASP A 125 -9.00 12.00 19.64
CA ASP A 125 -9.00 13.34 20.23
C ASP A 125 -9.95 14.27 19.47
N PHE A 126 -11.12 14.51 20.05
CA PHE A 126 -12.14 15.42 19.52
C PHE A 126 -12.12 16.81 20.20
N SER A 127 -11.08 17.12 20.97
CA SER A 127 -10.99 18.39 21.73
C SER A 127 -11.04 19.61 20.81
N SER A 128 -10.44 19.53 19.61
CA SER A 128 -10.45 20.61 18.61
C SER A 128 -11.80 20.85 17.93
N LEU A 129 -12.76 19.93 18.05
CA LEU A 129 -14.09 20.09 17.42
C LEU A 129 -15.04 20.97 18.25
N ASN A 130 -14.69 21.28 19.49
CA ASN A 130 -15.49 22.12 20.38
C ASN A 130 -15.17 23.63 20.23
N GLU A 131 -14.31 24.01 19.29
CA GLU A 131 -13.91 25.40 19.03
C GLU A 131 -14.56 25.99 17.75
N ILE A 132 -15.60 25.32 17.20
CA ILE A 132 -16.32 25.81 16.02
C ILE A 132 -17.73 26.22 16.40
#